data_3263328cf449e68a6e71f236d64a997c
#
_entry.id   3263328cf449e68a6e71f236d64a997c
#
_cell.length_a   1.000
_cell.length_b   1.000
_cell.length_c   1.000
_cell.angle_alpha   90.00
_cell.angle_beta   90.00
_cell.angle_gamma   90.00
#
_symmetry.space_group_name_H-M   'P 1'
#
loop_
_entity.id
_entity.type
_entity.pdbx_description
1 polymer ?
#
loop_
_entity_poly.entity_id
_entity_poly.type
_entity_poly.pdbx_seq_one_letter_code
_entity_poly.pdbx_strand_id
1 'polypeptide(L)'
;HMADLIKDFSMRCLYSQREDNQISKLFQNVFTTPQVVEEVRQQLLGAFDVDGFFQVVLIGIEDSDQFDAIERRRVSFQLELCFEKIQSPYTFFWFDGYFVLIVNNLDPDSLEKITDKMYKRTKKRMPSRFIHLGIGTPMTDFRQVILSYKRARAAVAMAEQFKYPMILFEEMGV
;
A
#
# COMPACT_ATOMS: atom_id res chain seq x y z
N HIS A 1 24.34 -11.30 -27.21
CA HIS A 1 25.25 -11.80 -26.15
C HIS A 1 24.57 -11.80 -24.79
N MET A 2 24.84 -12.80 -23.99
CA MET A 2 24.22 -13.01 -22.69
C MET A 2 24.52 -11.84 -21.73
N ALA A 3 25.72 -11.28 -21.80
CA ALA A 3 26.11 -10.13 -20.98
C ALA A 3 25.28 -8.89 -21.28
N ASP A 4 24.90 -8.66 -22.54
CA ASP A 4 24.05 -7.54 -22.95
C ASP A 4 22.61 -7.71 -22.50
N LEU A 5 22.09 -8.97 -22.52
CA LEU A 5 20.76 -9.31 -22.03
C LEU A 5 20.63 -9.08 -20.53
N ILE A 6 21.65 -9.47 -19.75
CA ILE A 6 21.69 -9.26 -18.30
C ILE A 6 21.73 -7.77 -17.98
N LYS A 7 22.51 -6.99 -18.73
CA LYS A 7 22.62 -5.55 -18.56
C LYS A 7 21.30 -4.85 -18.85
N ASP A 8 20.61 -5.22 -19.94
CA ASP A 8 19.30 -4.71 -20.31
C ASP A 8 18.24 -5.04 -19.24
N PHE A 9 18.25 -6.27 -18.74
CA PHE A 9 17.34 -6.70 -17.67
C PHE A 9 17.55 -5.88 -16.40
N SER A 10 18.80 -5.69 -15.99
CA SER A 10 19.16 -4.91 -14.81
C SER A 10 18.73 -3.44 -14.95
N MET A 11 18.91 -2.86 -16.14
CA MET A 11 18.48 -1.50 -16.44
C MET A 11 16.95 -1.33 -16.38
N ARG A 12 16.20 -2.32 -16.91
CA ARG A 12 14.73 -2.32 -16.84
C ARG A 12 14.23 -2.40 -15.40
N CYS A 13 14.84 -3.24 -14.59
CA CYS A 13 14.50 -3.36 -13.17
C CYS A 13 14.74 -2.04 -12.42
N LEU A 14 15.87 -1.36 -12.69
CA LEU A 14 16.19 -0.07 -12.10
C LEU A 14 15.19 1.02 -12.53
N TYR A 15 14.77 1.02 -13.81
CA TYR A 15 13.78 1.95 -14.33
C TYR A 15 12.43 1.76 -13.64
N SER A 16 11.98 0.51 -13.52
CA SER A 16 10.72 0.17 -12.86
C SER A 16 10.72 0.64 -11.39
N GLN A 17 11.82 0.40 -10.67
CA GLN A 17 11.96 0.85 -9.28
C GLN A 17 11.93 2.38 -9.15
N ARG A 18 12.51 3.11 -10.10
CA ARG A 18 12.49 4.59 -10.10
C ARG A 18 11.08 5.13 -10.30
N GLU A 19 10.33 4.56 -11.25
CA GLU A 19 8.95 4.96 -11.50
C GLU A 19 8.07 4.69 -10.29
N ASP A 20 8.20 3.51 -9.68
CA ASP A 20 7.46 3.13 -8.47
C ASP A 20 7.77 4.08 -7.32
N ASN A 21 9.05 4.45 -7.14
CA ASN A 21 9.46 5.38 -6.09
C ASN A 21 8.88 6.79 -6.32
N GLN A 22 8.85 7.25 -7.58
CA GLN A 22 8.26 8.55 -7.92
C GLN A 22 6.76 8.57 -7.66
N ILE A 23 6.05 7.51 -8.06
CA ILE A 23 4.61 7.36 -7.82
C ILE A 23 4.33 7.36 -6.32
N SER A 24 5.08 6.59 -5.55
CA SER A 24 4.93 6.54 -4.10
C SER A 24 5.10 7.92 -3.46
N LYS A 25 6.09 8.69 -3.91
CA LYS A 25 6.31 10.05 -3.42
C LYS A 25 5.16 10.98 -3.73
N LEU A 26 4.53 10.84 -4.90
CA LEU A 26 3.36 11.64 -5.26
C LEU A 26 2.21 11.41 -4.28
N PHE A 27 1.92 10.16 -3.94
CA PHE A 27 0.89 9.84 -2.94
C PHE A 27 1.26 10.38 -1.56
N GLN A 28 2.52 10.20 -1.14
CA GLN A 28 3.01 10.73 0.14
C GLN A 28 2.85 12.25 0.22
N ASN A 29 3.13 12.95 -0.87
CA ASN A 29 2.97 14.41 -0.94
C ASN A 29 1.51 14.82 -0.72
N VAL A 30 0.56 14.10 -1.29
CA VAL A 30 -0.87 14.37 -1.11
C VAL A 30 -1.29 14.15 0.35
N PHE A 31 -0.78 13.09 0.97
CA PHE A 31 -1.10 12.78 2.38
C PHE A 31 -0.51 13.83 3.34
N THR A 32 0.65 14.36 3.02
CA THR A 32 1.34 15.38 3.82
C THR A 32 0.79 16.78 3.55
N THR A 33 0.51 17.10 2.28
CA THR A 33 0.08 18.42 1.83
C THR A 33 -1.13 18.27 0.90
N PRO A 34 -2.35 18.14 1.44
CA PRO A 34 -3.55 17.89 0.62
C PRO A 34 -3.80 18.90 -0.49
N GLN A 35 -3.25 20.10 -0.37
CA GLN A 35 -3.42 21.17 -1.36
C GLN A 35 -2.84 20.83 -2.74
N VAL A 36 -1.90 19.87 -2.82
CA VAL A 36 -1.27 19.47 -4.09
C VAL A 36 -2.04 18.38 -4.82
N VAL A 37 -3.23 17.98 -4.35
CA VAL A 37 -4.00 16.86 -4.89
C VAL A 37 -4.28 17.00 -6.39
N GLU A 38 -4.62 18.20 -6.85
CA GLU A 38 -4.90 18.43 -8.29
C GLU A 38 -3.66 18.27 -9.17
N GLU A 39 -2.53 18.77 -8.72
CA GLU A 39 -1.25 18.64 -9.43
C GLU A 39 -0.83 17.19 -9.52
N VAL A 40 -0.94 16.46 -8.41
CA VAL A 40 -0.58 15.03 -8.35
C VAL A 40 -1.53 14.22 -9.23
N ARG A 41 -2.82 14.54 -9.22
CA ARG A 41 -3.81 13.88 -10.07
C ARG A 41 -3.40 13.96 -11.54
N GLN A 42 -2.96 15.15 -12.00
CA GLN A 42 -2.49 15.34 -13.36
C GLN A 42 -1.24 14.51 -13.68
N GLN A 43 -0.34 14.40 -12.72
CA GLN A 43 0.89 13.64 -12.90
C GLN A 43 0.65 12.12 -12.92
N LEU A 44 -0.46 11.64 -12.37
CA LEU A 44 -0.81 10.23 -12.36
C LEU A 44 -1.58 9.75 -13.59
N LEU A 45 -1.98 10.68 -14.47
CA LEU A 45 -2.66 10.31 -15.72
C LEU A 45 -1.79 9.35 -16.54
N GLY A 46 -2.39 8.30 -17.06
CA GLY A 46 -1.69 7.27 -17.82
C GLY A 46 -1.16 6.12 -16.95
N ALA A 47 -0.87 6.35 -15.67
CA ALA A 47 -0.45 5.32 -14.74
C ALA A 47 -1.62 4.78 -13.90
N PHE A 48 -2.58 5.65 -13.60
CA PHE A 48 -3.79 5.33 -12.82
C PHE A 48 -5.04 5.84 -13.52
N ASP A 49 -6.15 5.18 -13.25
CA ASP A 49 -7.46 5.70 -13.61
C ASP A 49 -7.90 6.69 -12.51
N VAL A 50 -7.57 7.96 -12.71
CA VAL A 50 -7.77 9.00 -11.68
C VAL A 50 -9.23 9.32 -11.43
N ASP A 51 -10.14 8.91 -12.30
CA ASP A 51 -11.58 9.05 -12.12
C ASP A 51 -12.20 7.81 -11.47
N GLY A 52 -11.44 6.75 -11.32
CA GLY A 52 -11.92 5.48 -10.78
C GLY A 52 -11.88 5.43 -9.25
N PHE A 53 -11.95 4.22 -8.72
CA PHE A 53 -11.95 3.97 -7.28
C PHE A 53 -10.53 3.84 -6.74
N PHE A 54 -10.29 4.47 -5.61
CA PHE A 54 -9.04 4.32 -4.85
C PHE A 54 -9.36 3.80 -3.47
N GLN A 55 -8.61 2.82 -3.01
CA GLN A 55 -8.79 2.25 -1.68
C GLN A 55 -7.43 2.04 -1.02
N VAL A 56 -7.34 2.45 0.26
CA VAL A 56 -6.10 2.39 1.04
C VAL A 56 -6.19 1.27 2.06
N VAL A 57 -5.12 0.49 2.14
CA VAL A 57 -4.91 -0.55 3.16
C VAL A 57 -3.64 -0.21 3.92
N LEU A 58 -3.69 -0.24 5.24
CA LEU A 58 -2.54 -0.04 6.11
C LEU A 58 -2.21 -1.33 6.84
N ILE A 59 -0.94 -1.67 6.85
CA ILE A 59 -0.43 -2.85 7.57
C ILE A 59 0.48 -2.37 8.68
N GLY A 60 0.11 -2.67 9.93
CA GLY A 60 0.89 -2.39 11.11
C GLY A 60 1.53 -3.67 11.63
N ILE A 61 2.79 -3.58 12.03
CA ILE A 61 3.54 -4.68 12.62
C ILE A 61 4.11 -4.17 13.94
N GLU A 62 3.91 -4.92 15.00
CA GLU A 62 4.42 -4.59 16.32
C GLU A 62 5.93 -4.31 16.27
N ASP A 63 6.34 -3.18 16.87
CA ASP A 63 7.73 -2.72 16.92
C ASP A 63 8.38 -2.46 15.56
N SER A 64 7.58 -2.21 14.52
CA SER A 64 8.11 -1.92 13.18
C SER A 64 8.87 -0.60 13.09
N ASP A 65 8.65 0.32 14.01
CA ASP A 65 9.42 1.56 14.14
C ASP A 65 10.89 1.29 14.47
N GLN A 66 11.20 0.13 15.02
CA GLN A 66 12.56 -0.31 15.35
C GLN A 66 13.26 -1.04 14.19
N PHE A 67 12.56 -1.27 13.08
CA PHE A 67 13.14 -1.89 11.90
C PHE A 67 14.23 -0.99 11.31
N ASP A 68 15.40 -1.57 11.00
CA ASP A 68 16.38 -0.87 10.18
C ASP A 68 15.93 -0.90 8.70
N ALA A 69 16.68 -0.20 7.85
CA ALA A 69 16.32 -0.09 6.42
C ALA A 69 16.33 -1.45 5.71
N ILE A 70 17.22 -2.35 6.11
CA ILE A 70 17.35 -3.69 5.51
C ILE A 70 16.15 -4.55 5.88
N GLU A 71 15.80 -4.56 7.16
CA GLU A 71 14.68 -5.34 7.68
C GLU A 71 13.36 -4.84 7.07
N ARG A 72 13.17 -3.52 7.01
CA ARG A 72 11.99 -2.91 6.39
C ARG A 72 11.86 -3.31 4.92
N ARG A 73 12.97 -3.33 4.18
CA ARG A 73 12.99 -3.73 2.78
C ARG A 73 12.63 -5.19 2.60
N ARG A 74 13.11 -6.07 3.48
CA ARG A 74 12.76 -7.50 3.46
C ARG A 74 11.27 -7.73 3.66
N VAL A 75 10.70 -7.05 4.65
CA VAL A 75 9.27 -7.15 4.94
C VAL A 75 8.46 -6.59 3.77
N SER A 76 8.84 -5.44 3.25
CA SER A 76 8.20 -4.82 2.08
C SER A 76 8.18 -5.78 0.89
N PHE A 77 9.30 -6.40 0.59
CA PHE A 77 9.40 -7.37 -0.51
C PHE A 77 8.45 -8.56 -0.29
N GLN A 78 8.39 -9.10 0.91
CA GLN A 78 7.51 -10.22 1.22
C GLN A 78 6.03 -9.85 1.08
N LEU A 79 5.67 -8.63 1.45
CA LEU A 79 4.31 -8.14 1.28
C LEU A 79 3.96 -7.94 -0.21
N GLU A 80 4.88 -7.38 -0.98
CA GLU A 80 4.66 -7.18 -2.42
C GLU A 80 4.39 -8.48 -3.17
N LEU A 81 5.00 -9.57 -2.76
CA LEU A 81 4.74 -10.89 -3.37
C LEU A 81 3.26 -11.30 -3.27
N CYS A 82 2.51 -10.71 -2.35
CA CYS A 82 1.08 -11.02 -2.18
C CYS A 82 0.20 -10.37 -3.24
N PHE A 83 0.67 -9.30 -3.88
CA PHE A 83 -0.16 -8.52 -4.81
C PHE A 83 0.56 -8.11 -6.10
N GLU A 84 1.80 -8.53 -6.33
CA GLU A 84 2.57 -8.14 -7.51
C GLU A 84 1.92 -8.55 -8.84
N LYS A 85 1.05 -9.57 -8.82
CA LYS A 85 0.38 -10.11 -10.01
C LYS A 85 -1.00 -9.52 -10.26
N ILE A 86 -1.47 -8.59 -9.43
CA ILE A 86 -2.76 -7.93 -9.72
C ILE A 86 -2.60 -7.08 -10.98
N GLN A 87 -3.65 -7.03 -11.79
CA GLN A 87 -3.63 -6.26 -13.02
C GLN A 87 -4.07 -4.81 -12.84
N SER A 88 -4.69 -4.51 -11.71
CA SER A 88 -5.09 -3.15 -11.37
C SER A 88 -3.88 -2.32 -10.96
N PRO A 89 -3.85 -1.02 -11.29
CA PRO A 89 -2.78 -0.15 -10.80
C PRO A 89 -2.71 -0.11 -9.29
N TYR A 90 -1.51 -0.06 -8.76
CA TYR A 90 -1.30 0.05 -7.33
C TYR A 90 0.01 0.77 -7.02
N THR A 91 0.14 1.23 -5.77
CA THR A 91 1.41 1.69 -5.21
C THR A 91 1.55 1.15 -3.80
N PHE A 92 2.78 0.91 -3.38
CA PHE A 92 3.08 0.33 -2.07
C PHE A 92 4.34 0.99 -1.50
N PHE A 93 4.26 1.46 -0.25
CA PHE A 93 5.37 2.17 0.38
C PHE A 93 5.22 2.18 1.89
N TRP A 94 6.32 2.48 2.57
CA TRP A 94 6.34 2.74 4.02
C TRP A 94 6.08 4.22 4.27
N PHE A 95 5.13 4.53 5.13
CA PHE A 95 4.79 5.90 5.45
C PHE A 95 4.16 5.98 6.84
N ASP A 96 4.69 6.88 7.67
CA ASP A 96 4.15 7.22 8.99
C ASP A 96 3.86 5.99 9.87
N GLY A 97 4.81 5.06 9.90
CA GLY A 97 4.75 3.89 10.76
C GLY A 97 4.00 2.69 10.23
N TYR A 98 3.49 2.73 9.00
CA TYR A 98 2.73 1.65 8.37
C TYR A 98 3.23 1.35 6.97
N PHE A 99 3.05 0.11 6.54
CA PHE A 99 3.11 -0.19 5.12
C PHE A 99 1.77 0.20 4.51
N VAL A 100 1.82 0.94 3.42
CA VAL A 100 0.64 1.50 2.74
C VAL A 100 0.49 0.84 1.39
N LEU A 101 -0.66 0.20 1.16
CA LEU A 101 -1.06 -0.29 -0.16
C LEU A 101 -2.22 0.56 -0.64
N ILE A 102 -2.11 1.13 -1.84
CA ILE A 102 -3.18 1.88 -2.49
C ILE A 102 -3.49 1.18 -3.79
N VAL A 103 -4.74 0.75 -3.95
CA VAL A 103 -5.21 0.05 -5.14
C VAL A 103 -6.21 0.91 -5.89
N ASN A 104 -6.21 0.76 -7.21
CA ASN A 104 -7.07 1.51 -8.12
C ASN A 104 -7.96 0.54 -8.88
N ASN A 105 -9.25 0.68 -8.74
CA ASN A 105 -10.26 -0.16 -9.42
C ASN A 105 -10.11 -1.66 -9.14
N LEU A 106 -9.72 -2.01 -7.93
CA LEU A 106 -9.65 -3.42 -7.52
C LEU A 106 -10.97 -3.85 -6.89
N ASP A 107 -11.49 -4.98 -7.33
CA ASP A 107 -12.75 -5.52 -6.80
C ASP A 107 -12.60 -5.99 -5.33
N PRO A 108 -13.68 -5.95 -4.54
CA PRO A 108 -13.63 -6.30 -3.12
C PRO A 108 -13.14 -7.72 -2.85
N ASP A 109 -13.51 -8.68 -3.69
CA ASP A 109 -13.10 -10.09 -3.51
C ASP A 109 -11.60 -10.27 -3.70
N SER A 110 -11.03 -9.61 -4.71
CA SER A 110 -9.58 -9.63 -4.94
C SER A 110 -8.82 -8.96 -3.80
N LEU A 111 -9.34 -7.85 -3.29
CA LEU A 111 -8.73 -7.16 -2.16
C LEU A 111 -8.75 -8.03 -0.89
N GLU A 112 -9.86 -8.71 -0.63
CA GLU A 112 -9.99 -9.62 0.51
C GLU A 112 -8.94 -10.73 0.44
N LYS A 113 -8.74 -11.34 -0.72
CA LYS A 113 -7.72 -12.38 -0.92
C LYS A 113 -6.31 -11.85 -0.68
N ILE A 114 -6.03 -10.65 -1.17
CA ILE A 114 -4.71 -10.02 -1.01
C ILE A 114 -4.44 -9.70 0.46
N THR A 115 -5.38 -9.10 1.15
CA THR A 115 -5.22 -8.74 2.57
C THR A 115 -5.08 -9.97 3.46
N ASP A 116 -5.83 -11.02 3.18
CA ASP A 116 -5.69 -12.31 3.86
C ASP A 116 -4.31 -12.91 3.64
N LYS A 117 -3.81 -12.90 2.42
CA LYS A 117 -2.46 -13.35 2.08
C LYS A 117 -1.39 -12.55 2.80
N MET A 118 -1.52 -11.23 2.80
CA MET A 118 -0.56 -10.35 3.49
C MET A 118 -0.49 -10.66 4.97
N TYR A 119 -1.65 -10.81 5.62
CA TYR A 119 -1.71 -11.14 7.02
C TYR A 119 -1.06 -12.51 7.31
N LYS A 120 -1.47 -13.55 6.61
CA LYS A 120 -0.98 -14.91 6.84
C LYS A 120 0.53 -15.03 6.59
N ARG A 121 1.02 -14.43 5.51
CA ARG A 121 2.44 -14.49 5.17
C ARG A 121 3.29 -13.75 6.21
N THR A 122 2.85 -12.58 6.62
CA THR A 122 3.57 -11.80 7.64
C THR A 122 3.56 -12.51 8.98
N LYS A 123 2.41 -13.07 9.37
CA LYS A 123 2.28 -13.81 10.62
C LYS A 123 3.16 -15.07 10.64
N LYS A 124 3.27 -15.76 9.51
CA LYS A 124 4.13 -16.93 9.37
C LYS A 124 5.60 -16.57 9.55
N ARG A 125 6.02 -15.41 9.03
CA ARG A 125 7.41 -14.96 9.12
C ARG A 125 7.76 -14.37 10.48
N MET A 126 6.80 -13.75 11.14
CA MET A 126 6.98 -13.09 12.43
C MET A 126 5.89 -13.53 13.40
N PRO A 127 5.89 -14.82 13.80
CA PRO A 127 4.79 -15.37 14.61
C PRO A 127 4.68 -14.77 16.00
N SER A 128 5.76 -14.21 16.52
CA SER A 128 5.77 -13.59 17.86
C SER A 128 5.28 -12.14 17.85
N ARG A 129 5.15 -11.52 16.67
CA ARG A 129 4.73 -10.12 16.56
C ARG A 129 3.24 -10.03 16.29
N PHE A 130 2.61 -9.01 16.85
CA PHE A 130 1.23 -8.70 16.54
C PHE A 130 1.16 -7.96 15.20
N ILE A 131 0.28 -8.44 14.30
CA ILE A 131 0.10 -7.89 12.96
C ILE A 131 -1.36 -7.48 12.84
N HIS A 132 -1.59 -6.29 12.32
CA HIS A 132 -2.95 -5.77 12.18
C HIS A 132 -3.06 -4.96 10.90
N LEU A 133 -4.23 -5.04 10.29
CA LEU A 133 -4.54 -4.33 9.06
C LEU A 133 -5.76 -3.43 9.28
N GLY A 134 -5.70 -2.26 8.67
CA GLY A 134 -6.86 -1.37 8.57
C GLY A 134 -7.17 -1.11 7.11
N ILE A 135 -8.43 -1.26 6.74
CA ILE A 135 -8.88 -1.11 5.36
C ILE A 135 -9.84 0.07 5.29
N GLY A 136 -9.45 1.08 4.51
CA GLY A 136 -10.29 2.24 4.25
C GLY A 136 -11.38 1.93 3.24
N THR A 137 -12.35 2.84 3.12
CA THR A 137 -13.42 2.71 2.13
C THR A 137 -12.90 2.99 0.73
N PRO A 138 -13.44 2.28 -0.29
CA PRO A 138 -13.15 2.65 -1.68
C PRO A 138 -13.82 4.01 -1.95
N MET A 139 -13.04 4.94 -2.49
CA MET A 139 -13.50 6.30 -2.78
C MET A 139 -13.35 6.59 -4.26
N THR A 140 -14.40 7.12 -4.86
CA THR A 140 -14.40 7.49 -6.27
C THR A 140 -13.65 8.79 -6.48
N ASP A 141 -12.79 8.80 -7.50
CA ASP A 141 -11.90 9.88 -7.88
C ASP A 141 -10.68 10.00 -6.95
N PHE A 142 -9.54 10.25 -7.56
CA PHE A 142 -8.28 10.41 -6.85
C PHE A 142 -8.33 11.51 -5.79
N ARG A 143 -9.14 12.56 -6.00
CA ARG A 143 -9.29 13.66 -5.03
C ARG A 143 -9.74 13.16 -3.66
N GLN A 144 -10.41 12.02 -3.61
CA GLN A 144 -10.92 11.41 -2.37
C GLN A 144 -9.96 10.39 -1.73
N VAL A 145 -8.78 10.18 -2.31
CA VAL A 145 -7.83 9.19 -1.77
C VAL A 145 -7.42 9.51 -0.33
N ILE A 146 -7.33 10.79 0.01
CA ILE A 146 -7.01 11.24 1.38
C ILE A 146 -8.05 10.72 2.38
N LEU A 147 -9.31 10.73 1.99
CA LEU A 147 -10.37 10.24 2.86
C LEU A 147 -10.26 8.73 3.09
N SER A 148 -9.96 7.96 2.04
CA SER A 148 -9.70 6.52 2.19
C SER A 148 -8.51 6.28 3.13
N TYR A 149 -7.45 7.06 2.99
CA TYR A 149 -6.29 6.99 3.87
C TYR A 149 -6.64 7.28 5.33
N LYS A 150 -7.38 8.34 5.60
CA LYS A 150 -7.81 8.70 6.96
C LYS A 150 -8.68 7.61 7.58
N ARG A 151 -9.56 7.01 6.80
CA ARG A 151 -10.40 5.90 7.24
C ARG A 151 -9.60 4.63 7.51
N ALA A 152 -8.62 4.34 6.67
CA ALA A 152 -7.70 3.24 6.93
C ALA A 152 -6.89 3.47 8.22
N ARG A 153 -6.46 4.73 8.47
CA ARG A 153 -5.77 5.10 9.71
C ARG A 153 -6.63 4.86 10.95
N ALA A 154 -7.90 5.25 10.89
CA ALA A 154 -8.84 5.00 11.99
C ALA A 154 -9.03 3.49 12.21
N ALA A 155 -9.18 2.73 11.14
CA ALA A 155 -9.37 1.28 11.23
C ALA A 155 -8.14 0.57 11.80
N VAL A 156 -6.93 0.91 11.34
CA VAL A 156 -5.70 0.26 11.82
C VAL A 156 -5.42 0.61 13.29
N ALA A 157 -5.72 1.85 13.69
CA ALA A 157 -5.58 2.27 15.09
C ALA A 157 -6.52 1.47 16.01
N MET A 158 -7.75 1.26 15.58
CA MET A 158 -8.70 0.44 16.32
C MET A 158 -8.27 -1.04 16.38
N ALA A 159 -7.78 -1.59 15.27
CA ALA A 159 -7.25 -2.95 15.22
C ALA A 159 -6.10 -3.13 16.22
N GLU A 160 -5.20 -2.15 16.29
CA GLU A 160 -4.09 -2.17 17.24
C GLU A 160 -4.59 -2.09 18.69
N GLN A 161 -5.50 -1.18 18.97
CA GLN A 161 -6.04 -0.96 20.32
C GLN A 161 -6.76 -2.20 20.86
N PHE A 162 -7.59 -2.83 20.04
CA PHE A 162 -8.42 -3.98 20.45
C PHE A 162 -7.82 -5.33 20.08
N LYS A 163 -6.61 -5.34 19.52
CA LYS A 163 -5.90 -6.57 19.16
C LYS A 163 -6.64 -7.43 18.14
N TYR A 164 -7.28 -6.79 17.17
CA TYR A 164 -7.88 -7.47 16.02
C TYR A 164 -6.88 -7.58 14.88
N PRO A 165 -6.88 -8.71 14.14
CA PRO A 165 -5.98 -8.87 13.01
C PRO A 165 -6.33 -7.96 11.83
N MET A 166 -7.61 -7.57 11.67
CA MET A 166 -8.05 -6.77 10.54
C MET A 166 -9.36 -6.07 10.88
N ILE A 167 -9.45 -4.80 10.50
CA ILE A 167 -10.69 -4.02 10.61
C ILE A 167 -10.94 -3.32 9.29
N LEU A 168 -12.16 -3.45 8.77
CA LEU A 168 -12.67 -2.65 7.67
C LEU A 168 -13.38 -1.44 8.27
N PHE A 169 -13.03 -0.24 7.78
CA PHE A 169 -13.65 0.98 8.29
C PHE A 169 -15.19 0.93 8.21
N GLU A 170 -15.72 0.36 7.13
CA GLU A 170 -17.18 0.22 6.93
C GLU A 170 -17.87 -0.56 8.04
N GLU A 171 -17.16 -1.45 8.72
CA GLU A 171 -17.69 -2.29 9.79
C GLU A 171 -17.54 -1.67 11.18
N MET A 172 -16.98 -0.45 11.28
CA MET A 172 -16.78 0.20 12.57
C MET A 172 -18.05 0.78 13.19
N GLY A 173 -19.17 0.75 12.48
CA GLY A 173 -20.45 1.21 13.00
C GLY A 173 -20.56 2.74 13.16
N VAL A 174 -19.82 3.47 12.38
CA VAL A 174 -19.77 4.95 12.45
C VAL A 174 -20.64 5.56 11.38
#